data_9b94cc6438c04e1c18102ce5e395eb42
#
_entry.id   9b94cc6438c04e1c18102ce5e395eb42
#
_cell.length_a   1.000
_cell.length_b   1.000
_cell.length_c   1.000
_cell.angle_alpha   90.00
_cell.angle_beta   90.00
_cell.angle_gamma   90.00
#
_symmetry.space_group_name_H-M   'P 1'
#
loop_
_entity.id
_entity.type
_entity.pdbx_description
1 polymer ?
#
loop_
_entity_poly.entity_id
_entity_poly.type
_entity_poly.pdbx_seq_one_letter_code
_entity_poly.pdbx_strand_id
1 'polypeptide(L)'
;MIQGTGSDVGKSLLVAGLARAFTDRGLAVRPFKPQNMSNNAAVTPDGGEIGRAQALQARAARVQPSVHMNPVLLKPQSEIGSQVVVQGRMVATVKARDYQAWKPRLMPAVLESFSRLTDEADLVLVEGAGSASEVNLRAGDIANMGFARATDTPVVLVGDIDRGGVIASLVGTKAVIEPADAAMIVGFIVNRFRGDPSLFADGMRLIAERTGWAPLGLVPHFPQAARLPAEDVLGLAGSGPRPAGAVTVAVPVLPRIANFDDLDPLRAEPGVSVVLVYPGTPIPAETALVLLPGSKTTIDDLDAFRAEGWDVDLRAHVRRGGRVLGLCGGYQMLGRSLADPHGIEGAPRTVPGLGLLDVETVMTPDKRLAAATGTSLPDSVPFSGYEMHIGATHGPDAARPLLRLADGRVDGAVSADGLVAGTYVHGLFAHDAQRAAWLSRLGTVSEGPGYEAGVEAPVDGLARHIAAHVDCDRLLALAR
;
A
#
# COMPACT_ATOMS: atom_id res chain seq x y z
N MET A 1 13.08 -17.61 -0.98
CA MET A 1 11.99 -16.91 -0.25
C MET A 1 12.55 -16.04 0.87
N ILE A 2 12.13 -14.80 1.01
CA ILE A 2 12.56 -13.87 2.06
C ILE A 2 11.49 -13.86 3.16
N GLN A 3 11.81 -14.37 4.35
CA GLN A 3 10.95 -14.33 5.53
C GLN A 3 11.56 -13.42 6.61
N GLY A 4 10.79 -13.00 7.60
CA GLY A 4 11.25 -12.10 8.65
C GLY A 4 11.17 -12.73 10.04
N THR A 5 11.98 -12.21 10.97
CA THR A 5 11.84 -12.48 12.41
C THR A 5 10.66 -11.72 13.02
N GLY A 6 10.01 -10.84 12.25
CA GLY A 6 8.87 -10.02 12.66
C GLY A 6 8.25 -9.28 11.49
N SER A 7 7.15 -8.58 11.77
CA SER A 7 6.62 -7.54 10.88
C SER A 7 7.61 -6.38 10.76
N ASP A 8 7.53 -5.61 9.69
CA ASP A 8 8.32 -4.39 9.43
C ASP A 8 9.85 -4.53 9.47
N VAL A 9 10.41 -5.74 9.38
CA VAL A 9 11.87 -5.94 9.29
C VAL A 9 12.45 -5.53 7.93
N GLY A 10 11.62 -5.03 7.01
CA GLY A 10 12.02 -4.53 5.69
C GLY A 10 12.03 -5.56 4.57
N LYS A 11 11.26 -6.65 4.69
CA LYS A 11 11.13 -7.69 3.65
C LYS A 11 10.77 -7.11 2.29
N SER A 12 9.72 -6.29 2.23
CA SER A 12 9.17 -5.76 0.96
C SER A 12 10.17 -4.91 0.20
N LEU A 13 10.95 -4.07 0.90
CA LEU A 13 12.02 -3.28 0.30
C LEU A 13 13.21 -4.15 -0.15
N LEU A 14 13.60 -5.15 0.66
CA LEU A 14 14.66 -6.09 0.26
C LEU A 14 14.27 -6.84 -1.00
N VAL A 15 13.03 -7.34 -1.10
CA VAL A 15 12.53 -8.02 -2.30
C VAL A 15 12.50 -7.07 -3.49
N ALA A 16 12.03 -5.82 -3.33
CA ALA A 16 12.04 -4.83 -4.40
C ALA A 16 13.47 -4.52 -4.90
N GLY A 17 14.42 -4.31 -3.98
CA GLY A 17 15.81 -4.05 -4.33
C GLY A 17 16.50 -5.24 -5.00
N LEU A 18 16.26 -6.45 -4.51
CA LEU A 18 16.74 -7.69 -5.15
C LEU A 18 16.10 -7.90 -6.53
N ALA A 19 14.79 -7.64 -6.67
CA ALA A 19 14.10 -7.76 -7.95
C ALA A 19 14.75 -6.85 -9.01
N ARG A 20 14.99 -5.58 -8.69
CA ARG A 20 15.67 -4.65 -9.61
C ARG A 20 17.12 -5.09 -9.86
N ALA A 21 17.87 -5.46 -8.83
CA ALA A 21 19.27 -5.87 -8.95
C ALA A 21 19.44 -7.10 -9.85
N PHE A 22 18.57 -8.09 -9.75
CA PHE A 22 18.62 -9.28 -10.61
C PHE A 22 18.08 -9.01 -12.01
N THR A 23 17.06 -8.15 -12.16
CA THR A 23 16.59 -7.71 -13.47
C THR A 23 17.68 -6.94 -14.22
N ASP A 24 18.42 -6.07 -13.54
CA ASP A 24 19.55 -5.33 -14.14
C ASP A 24 20.75 -6.27 -14.52
N ARG A 25 20.79 -7.48 -13.94
CA ARG A 25 21.74 -8.56 -14.36
C ARG A 25 21.21 -9.38 -15.55
N GLY A 26 20.03 -9.06 -16.08
CA GLY A 26 19.43 -9.69 -17.26
C GLY A 26 18.52 -10.86 -16.98
N LEU A 27 18.17 -11.14 -15.72
CA LEU A 27 17.23 -12.21 -15.37
C LEU A 27 15.77 -11.76 -15.55
N ALA A 28 14.91 -12.64 -16.03
CA ALA A 28 13.46 -12.47 -15.98
C ALA A 28 12.98 -12.74 -14.55
N VAL A 29 12.75 -11.66 -13.78
CA VAL A 29 12.36 -11.77 -12.36
C VAL A 29 10.85 -11.59 -12.20
N ARG A 30 10.24 -12.37 -11.31
CA ARG A 30 8.85 -12.17 -10.85
C ARG A 30 8.80 -12.10 -9.33
N PRO A 31 8.21 -11.05 -8.74
CA PRO A 31 7.91 -11.01 -7.32
C PRO A 31 6.68 -11.87 -7.02
N PHE A 32 6.66 -12.45 -5.83
CA PHE A 32 5.54 -13.24 -5.35
C PHE A 32 5.34 -13.09 -3.84
N LYS A 33 4.13 -12.85 -3.40
CA LYS A 33 3.75 -12.87 -1.97
C LYS A 33 2.49 -13.72 -1.83
N PRO A 34 2.59 -14.92 -1.25
CA PRO A 34 1.48 -15.88 -1.17
C PRO A 34 0.23 -15.27 -0.54
N GLN A 35 0.40 -14.53 0.56
CA GLN A 35 -0.65 -13.82 1.25
C GLN A 35 -0.16 -12.44 1.68
N ASN A 36 -0.97 -11.41 1.47
CA ASN A 36 -0.77 -10.08 2.03
C ASN A 36 -1.99 -9.61 2.83
N MET A 37 -1.79 -8.65 3.74
CA MET A 37 -2.86 -7.97 4.46
C MET A 37 -2.63 -6.47 4.32
N SER A 38 -3.49 -5.78 3.55
CA SER A 38 -3.37 -4.34 3.32
C SER A 38 -4.67 -3.77 2.78
N ASN A 39 -5.03 -2.56 3.19
CA ASN A 39 -6.08 -1.75 2.56
C ASN A 39 -5.54 -0.90 1.40
N ASN A 40 -4.22 -0.83 1.23
CA ASN A 40 -3.58 -0.14 0.13
C ASN A 40 -3.29 -1.13 -1.00
N ALA A 41 -4.05 -1.04 -2.08
CA ALA A 41 -4.00 -1.97 -3.19
C ALA A 41 -3.77 -1.26 -4.53
N ALA A 42 -3.21 -1.99 -5.49
CA ALA A 42 -3.05 -1.56 -6.87
C ALA A 42 -3.93 -2.41 -7.79
N VAL A 43 -4.50 -1.77 -8.80
CA VAL A 43 -5.22 -2.44 -9.89
C VAL A 43 -4.21 -3.09 -10.83
N THR A 44 -4.53 -4.28 -11.31
CA THR A 44 -3.70 -5.01 -12.25
C THR A 44 -4.34 -5.03 -13.66
N PRO A 45 -3.54 -5.06 -14.74
CA PRO A 45 -4.07 -5.10 -16.11
C PRO A 45 -4.98 -6.31 -16.41
N ASP A 46 -4.81 -7.41 -15.69
CA ASP A 46 -5.65 -8.61 -15.76
C ASP A 46 -7.00 -8.47 -15.01
N GLY A 47 -7.34 -7.25 -14.57
CA GLY A 47 -8.65 -6.89 -14.04
C GLY A 47 -8.87 -7.26 -12.57
N GLY A 48 -7.80 -7.40 -11.80
CA GLY A 48 -7.84 -7.66 -10.38
C GLY A 48 -7.09 -6.61 -9.54
N GLU A 49 -6.81 -6.97 -8.30
CA GLU A 49 -6.06 -6.13 -7.35
C GLU A 49 -5.02 -6.94 -6.59
N ILE A 50 -3.89 -6.30 -6.28
CA ILE A 50 -2.81 -6.82 -5.44
C ILE A 50 -2.39 -5.79 -4.39
N GLY A 51 -1.64 -6.21 -3.37
CA GLY A 51 -1.07 -5.28 -2.40
C GLY A 51 -0.09 -4.29 -3.06
N ARG A 52 -0.03 -3.06 -2.54
CA ARG A 52 0.82 -1.99 -3.09
C ARG A 52 2.30 -2.35 -3.10
N ALA A 53 2.79 -3.07 -2.07
CA ALA A 53 4.17 -3.52 -2.03
C ALA A 53 4.52 -4.43 -3.22
N GLN A 54 3.61 -5.33 -3.64
CA GLN A 54 3.84 -6.20 -4.79
C GLN A 54 3.77 -5.44 -6.11
N ALA A 55 2.98 -4.37 -6.19
CA ALA A 55 3.02 -3.46 -7.35
C ALA A 55 4.38 -2.73 -7.46
N LEU A 56 4.94 -2.27 -6.33
CA LEU A 56 6.30 -1.71 -6.29
C LEU A 56 7.36 -2.75 -6.70
N GLN A 57 7.22 -3.99 -6.25
CA GLN A 57 8.14 -5.08 -6.59
C GLN A 57 8.03 -5.46 -8.08
N ALA A 58 6.81 -5.46 -8.67
CA ALA A 58 6.60 -5.66 -10.10
C ALA A 58 7.29 -4.54 -10.91
N ARG A 59 7.12 -3.28 -10.47
CA ARG A 59 7.82 -2.12 -11.04
C ARG A 59 9.35 -2.27 -10.92
N ALA A 60 9.85 -2.72 -9.77
CA ALA A 60 11.27 -3.00 -9.58
C ALA A 60 11.78 -4.08 -10.54
N ALA A 61 10.99 -5.11 -10.80
CA ALA A 61 11.29 -6.15 -11.79
C ALA A 61 11.04 -5.72 -13.25
N ARG A 62 10.60 -4.48 -13.51
CA ARG A 62 10.26 -3.93 -14.83
C ARG A 62 9.19 -4.73 -15.57
N VAL A 63 8.21 -5.27 -14.81
CA VAL A 63 7.10 -6.04 -15.34
C VAL A 63 5.76 -5.43 -14.94
N GLN A 64 4.72 -5.71 -15.72
CA GLN A 64 3.36 -5.32 -15.33
C GLN A 64 2.90 -6.14 -14.12
N PRO A 65 2.20 -5.52 -13.16
CA PRO A 65 1.62 -6.26 -12.05
C PRO A 65 0.55 -7.25 -12.52
N SER A 66 0.50 -8.42 -11.89
CA SER A 66 -0.49 -9.46 -12.14
C SER A 66 -1.10 -9.95 -10.84
N VAL A 67 -2.34 -10.41 -10.87
CA VAL A 67 -3.03 -11.00 -9.71
C VAL A 67 -2.28 -12.21 -9.14
N HIS A 68 -1.47 -12.87 -9.96
CA HIS A 68 -0.66 -14.02 -9.56
C HIS A 68 0.52 -13.64 -8.65
N MET A 69 0.96 -12.37 -8.65
CA MET A 69 2.02 -11.89 -7.75
C MET A 69 1.60 -11.78 -6.29
N ASN A 70 0.28 -11.67 -6.03
CA ASN A 70 -0.29 -11.69 -4.69
C ASN A 70 -1.66 -12.40 -4.70
N PRO A 71 -1.67 -13.74 -4.79
CA PRO A 71 -2.89 -14.52 -5.00
C PRO A 71 -3.90 -14.43 -3.85
N VAL A 72 -3.45 -14.13 -2.62
CA VAL A 72 -4.34 -13.93 -1.48
C VAL A 72 -4.09 -12.56 -0.87
N LEU A 73 -5.09 -11.68 -0.94
CA LEU A 73 -5.06 -10.36 -0.28
C LEU A 73 -6.19 -10.26 0.74
N LEU A 74 -5.85 -9.96 1.98
CA LEU A 74 -6.80 -9.67 3.05
C LEU A 74 -6.94 -8.16 3.18
N LYS A 75 -8.19 -7.67 3.15
CA LYS A 75 -8.51 -6.25 3.35
C LYS A 75 -9.33 -6.09 4.63
N PRO A 76 -8.71 -5.66 5.76
CA PRO A 76 -9.43 -5.43 7.00
C PRO A 76 -10.59 -4.44 6.82
N GLN A 77 -11.80 -4.84 7.26
CA GLN A 77 -13.00 -3.98 7.24
C GLN A 77 -13.42 -3.55 8.64
N SER A 78 -13.18 -4.42 9.64
CA SER A 78 -13.54 -4.18 11.03
C SER A 78 -12.46 -4.76 11.94
N GLU A 79 -12.57 -4.54 13.25
CA GLU A 79 -11.66 -5.13 14.25
C GLU A 79 -11.59 -6.66 14.17
N ILE A 80 -12.63 -7.30 13.65
CA ILE A 80 -12.79 -8.75 13.69
C ILE A 80 -13.00 -9.39 12.31
N GLY A 81 -13.02 -8.62 11.21
CA GLY A 81 -13.34 -9.15 9.88
C GLY A 81 -12.52 -8.54 8.75
N SER A 82 -12.23 -9.36 7.74
CA SER A 82 -11.53 -8.96 6.52
C SER A 82 -12.21 -9.49 5.27
N GLN A 83 -12.18 -8.73 4.18
CA GLN A 83 -12.46 -9.28 2.87
C GLN A 83 -11.29 -10.15 2.43
N VAL A 84 -11.62 -11.32 1.89
CA VAL A 84 -10.67 -12.25 1.28
C VAL A 84 -10.75 -12.07 -0.24
N VAL A 85 -9.65 -11.61 -0.82
CA VAL A 85 -9.48 -11.47 -2.28
C VAL A 85 -8.57 -12.60 -2.73
N VAL A 86 -9.01 -13.38 -3.71
CA VAL A 86 -8.26 -14.50 -4.29
C VAL A 86 -8.04 -14.23 -5.76
N GLN A 87 -6.79 -14.23 -6.21
CA GLN A 87 -6.41 -13.94 -7.59
C GLN A 87 -7.13 -12.68 -8.13
N GLY A 88 -7.09 -11.60 -7.33
CA GLY A 88 -7.65 -10.30 -7.65
C GLY A 88 -9.16 -10.15 -7.49
N ARG A 89 -9.90 -11.21 -7.10
CA ARG A 89 -11.37 -11.19 -6.96
C ARG A 89 -11.78 -11.41 -5.51
N MET A 90 -12.69 -10.59 -5.00
CA MET A 90 -13.28 -10.79 -3.68
C MET A 90 -14.15 -12.06 -3.70
N VAL A 91 -13.86 -12.98 -2.76
CA VAL A 91 -14.57 -14.27 -2.66
C VAL A 91 -15.41 -14.39 -1.39
N ALA A 92 -15.04 -13.71 -0.32
CA ALA A 92 -15.75 -13.74 0.96
C ALA A 92 -15.37 -12.59 1.88
N THR A 93 -16.20 -12.36 2.90
CA THR A 93 -15.82 -11.63 4.12
C THR A 93 -15.76 -12.63 5.27
N VAL A 94 -14.61 -12.70 5.95
CA VAL A 94 -14.34 -13.74 6.96
C VAL A 94 -13.88 -13.08 8.26
N LYS A 95 -14.41 -13.56 9.40
CA LYS A 95 -13.92 -13.12 10.72
C LYS A 95 -12.53 -13.68 10.98
N ALA A 96 -11.70 -12.94 11.70
CA ALA A 96 -10.31 -13.33 11.99
C ALA A 96 -10.21 -14.73 12.61
N ARG A 97 -11.10 -15.09 13.56
CA ARG A 97 -11.14 -16.41 14.18
C ARG A 97 -11.45 -17.56 13.22
N ASP A 98 -12.21 -17.27 12.15
CA ASP A 98 -12.67 -18.28 11.20
C ASP A 98 -11.69 -18.42 10.03
N TYR A 99 -10.79 -17.45 9.85
CA TYR A 99 -9.84 -17.39 8.74
C TYR A 99 -8.85 -18.58 8.76
N GLN A 100 -8.48 -19.08 9.95
CA GLN A 100 -7.59 -20.25 10.03
C GLN A 100 -8.18 -21.48 9.32
N ALA A 101 -9.50 -21.68 9.40
CA ALA A 101 -10.19 -22.77 8.70
C ALA A 101 -10.29 -22.53 7.17
N TRP A 102 -10.10 -21.28 6.71
CA TRP A 102 -10.12 -20.92 5.30
C TRP A 102 -8.78 -21.14 4.61
N LYS A 103 -7.66 -20.95 5.31
CA LYS A 103 -6.29 -21.02 4.75
C LYS A 103 -6.03 -22.28 3.91
N PRO A 104 -6.36 -23.51 4.35
CA PRO A 104 -6.11 -24.70 3.55
C PRO A 104 -6.83 -24.69 2.19
N ARG A 105 -7.99 -24.02 2.10
CA ARG A 105 -8.76 -23.90 0.84
C ARG A 105 -8.12 -22.91 -0.13
N LEU A 106 -7.26 -22.01 0.36
CA LEU A 106 -6.58 -20.99 -0.43
C LEU A 106 -5.25 -21.49 -1.01
N MET A 107 -4.62 -22.52 -0.42
CA MET A 107 -3.35 -23.06 -0.87
C MET A 107 -3.33 -23.47 -2.36
N PRO A 108 -4.37 -24.12 -2.92
CA PRO A 108 -4.39 -24.45 -4.34
C PRO A 108 -4.24 -23.21 -5.24
N ALA A 109 -4.93 -22.10 -4.95
CA ALA A 109 -4.82 -20.85 -5.73
C ALA A 109 -3.42 -20.20 -5.56
N VAL A 110 -2.81 -20.34 -4.37
CA VAL A 110 -1.44 -19.89 -4.12
C VAL A 110 -0.44 -20.68 -4.97
N LEU A 111 -0.56 -22.01 -4.98
CA LEU A 111 0.34 -22.90 -5.75
C LEU A 111 0.16 -22.74 -7.26
N GLU A 112 -1.08 -22.59 -7.73
CA GLU A 112 -1.38 -22.28 -9.13
C GLU A 112 -0.69 -21.00 -9.58
N SER A 113 -0.86 -19.93 -8.79
CA SER A 113 -0.26 -18.64 -9.11
C SER A 113 1.26 -18.68 -9.09
N PHE A 114 1.85 -19.43 -8.14
CA PHE A 114 3.29 -19.61 -8.07
C PHE A 114 3.81 -20.37 -9.29
N SER A 115 3.16 -21.48 -9.68
CA SER A 115 3.52 -22.26 -10.88
C SER A 115 3.51 -21.39 -12.15
N ARG A 116 2.48 -20.56 -12.33
CA ARG A 116 2.42 -19.65 -13.49
C ARG A 116 3.59 -18.70 -13.55
N LEU A 117 4.00 -18.14 -12.40
CA LEU A 117 5.12 -17.19 -12.37
C LEU A 117 6.47 -17.92 -12.55
N THR A 118 6.61 -19.16 -12.09
CA THR A 118 7.83 -19.97 -12.33
C THR A 118 7.97 -20.36 -13.80
N ASP A 119 6.87 -20.56 -14.52
CA ASP A 119 6.89 -20.85 -15.95
C ASP A 119 7.30 -19.63 -16.81
N GLU A 120 7.20 -18.40 -16.23
CA GLU A 120 7.48 -17.13 -16.92
C GLU A 120 8.81 -16.51 -16.53
N ALA A 121 9.55 -17.06 -15.56
CA ALA A 121 10.67 -16.39 -14.94
C ALA A 121 11.91 -17.27 -14.80
N ASP A 122 13.08 -16.63 -14.89
CA ASP A 122 14.35 -17.26 -14.47
C ASP A 122 14.47 -17.29 -12.94
N LEU A 123 13.79 -16.35 -12.26
CA LEU A 123 13.84 -16.22 -10.81
C LEU A 123 12.52 -15.68 -10.25
N VAL A 124 11.91 -16.41 -9.31
CA VAL A 124 10.79 -15.93 -8.51
C VAL A 124 11.29 -15.53 -7.12
N LEU A 125 11.13 -14.24 -6.77
CA LEU A 125 11.45 -13.72 -5.44
C LEU A 125 10.20 -13.73 -4.58
N VAL A 126 10.16 -14.65 -3.61
CA VAL A 126 9.01 -14.85 -2.73
C VAL A 126 9.18 -14.04 -1.45
N GLU A 127 8.15 -13.28 -1.06
CA GLU A 127 8.06 -12.56 0.21
C GLU A 127 7.12 -13.27 1.18
N GLY A 128 7.59 -13.57 2.39
CA GLY A 128 6.76 -14.07 3.49
C GLY A 128 5.94 -12.96 4.17
N ALA A 129 4.98 -13.35 5.00
CA ALA A 129 4.12 -12.45 5.75
C ALA A 129 4.35 -12.56 7.27
N GLY A 130 4.46 -11.43 7.98
CA GLY A 130 4.67 -11.42 9.43
C GLY A 130 6.01 -12.05 9.84
N SER A 131 5.97 -12.92 10.84
CA SER A 131 7.14 -13.60 11.40
C SER A 131 7.15 -15.11 11.11
N ALA A 132 8.32 -15.65 10.76
CA ALA A 132 8.54 -17.09 10.66
C ALA A 132 8.40 -17.80 12.02
N SER A 133 8.54 -17.08 13.13
CA SER A 133 8.46 -17.63 14.49
C SER A 133 7.06 -17.62 15.10
N GLU A 134 6.02 -17.26 14.35
CA GLU A 134 4.62 -17.36 14.79
C GLU A 134 4.13 -18.83 14.73
N VAL A 135 4.76 -19.68 15.51
CA VAL A 135 4.51 -21.14 15.53
C VAL A 135 3.08 -21.52 15.91
N ASN A 136 2.40 -20.66 16.67
CA ASN A 136 0.98 -20.79 16.99
C ASN A 136 0.05 -20.67 15.77
N LEU A 137 0.54 -20.06 14.66
CA LEU A 137 -0.19 -19.90 13.40
C LEU A 137 0.32 -20.86 12.30
N ARG A 138 1.25 -21.76 12.64
CA ARG A 138 1.91 -22.66 11.68
C ARG A 138 0.94 -23.65 11.02
N ALA A 139 -0.05 -24.14 11.75
CA ALA A 139 -1.05 -25.03 11.19
C ALA A 139 -1.86 -24.32 10.08
N GLY A 140 -1.83 -24.90 8.88
CA GLY A 140 -2.49 -24.30 7.70
C GLY A 140 -1.81 -23.05 7.15
N ASP A 141 -0.53 -22.79 7.49
CA ASP A 141 0.23 -21.65 6.96
C ASP A 141 0.39 -21.75 5.45
N ILE A 142 -0.02 -20.67 4.76
CA ILE A 142 0.09 -20.50 3.30
C ILE A 142 1.07 -19.39 2.91
N ALA A 143 1.68 -18.72 3.90
CA ALA A 143 2.41 -17.47 3.68
C ALA A 143 3.91 -17.55 4.01
N ASN A 144 4.31 -18.51 4.84
CA ASN A 144 5.70 -18.65 5.30
C ASN A 144 6.20 -20.11 5.12
N MET A 145 6.48 -20.81 6.23
CA MET A 145 7.08 -22.16 6.17
C MET A 145 6.14 -23.20 5.55
N GLY A 146 4.82 -23.04 5.68
CA GLY A 146 3.86 -23.93 5.02
C GLY A 146 3.97 -23.85 3.50
N PHE A 147 4.07 -22.64 2.94
CA PHE A 147 4.33 -22.42 1.52
C PHE A 147 5.73 -22.93 1.14
N ALA A 148 6.78 -22.53 1.88
CA ALA A 148 8.15 -22.90 1.58
C ALA A 148 8.34 -24.43 1.47
N ARG A 149 7.74 -25.20 2.40
CA ARG A 149 7.79 -26.67 2.36
C ARG A 149 6.96 -27.27 1.21
N ALA A 150 5.80 -26.67 0.92
CA ALA A 150 4.94 -27.18 -0.17
C ALA A 150 5.58 -27.03 -1.55
N THR A 151 6.48 -26.06 -1.70
CA THR A 151 7.15 -25.72 -2.97
C THR A 151 8.66 -26.03 -2.97
N ASP A 152 9.20 -26.62 -1.91
CA ASP A 152 10.63 -26.83 -1.67
C ASP A 152 11.47 -25.53 -1.88
N THR A 153 10.90 -24.39 -1.52
CA THR A 153 11.53 -23.06 -1.71
C THR A 153 12.48 -22.76 -0.55
N PRO A 154 13.79 -22.57 -0.80
CA PRO A 154 14.75 -22.23 0.26
C PRO A 154 14.44 -20.84 0.85
N VAL A 155 14.67 -20.69 2.16
CA VAL A 155 14.31 -19.49 2.93
C VAL A 155 15.55 -18.75 3.36
N VAL A 156 15.53 -17.42 3.22
CA VAL A 156 16.46 -16.48 3.84
C VAL A 156 15.71 -15.68 4.89
N LEU A 157 16.21 -15.70 6.13
CA LEU A 157 15.57 -15.03 7.25
C LEU A 157 16.14 -13.62 7.43
N VAL A 158 15.29 -12.62 7.58
CA VAL A 158 15.67 -11.21 7.79
C VAL A 158 15.40 -10.80 9.22
N GLY A 159 16.42 -10.24 9.89
CA GLY A 159 16.31 -9.62 11.20
C GLY A 159 16.52 -8.10 11.11
N ASP A 160 15.77 -7.34 11.90
CA ASP A 160 15.91 -5.88 12.04
C ASP A 160 16.80 -5.56 13.24
N ILE A 161 17.92 -4.86 13.01
CA ILE A 161 18.84 -4.47 14.08
C ILE A 161 18.49 -3.11 14.70
N ASP A 162 17.76 -2.26 14.00
CA ASP A 162 17.46 -0.87 14.45
C ASP A 162 16.62 -0.86 15.74
N ARG A 163 15.82 -1.90 15.98
CA ARG A 163 15.01 -2.08 17.20
C ARG A 163 15.77 -2.76 18.34
N GLY A 164 17.01 -3.21 18.12
CA GLY A 164 17.76 -4.03 19.07
C GLY A 164 17.34 -5.50 19.11
N GLY A 165 18.16 -6.35 19.74
CA GLY A 165 17.84 -7.76 19.95
C GLY A 165 17.90 -8.67 18.72
N VAL A 166 18.49 -8.25 17.60
CA VAL A 166 18.50 -9.03 16.33
C VAL A 166 19.14 -10.40 16.47
N ILE A 167 20.21 -10.54 17.28
CA ILE A 167 20.86 -11.83 17.55
C ILE A 167 19.86 -12.79 18.21
N ALA A 168 19.19 -12.31 19.27
CA ALA A 168 18.18 -13.09 19.97
C ALA A 168 17.02 -13.47 19.06
N SER A 169 16.56 -12.55 18.20
CA SER A 169 15.46 -12.80 17.25
C SER A 169 15.81 -13.89 16.23
N LEU A 170 17.00 -13.84 15.63
CA LEU A 170 17.44 -14.84 14.63
C LEU A 170 17.70 -16.20 15.28
N VAL A 171 18.48 -16.25 16.38
CA VAL A 171 18.77 -17.48 17.09
C VAL A 171 17.52 -18.06 17.74
N GLY A 172 16.67 -17.22 18.33
CA GLY A 172 15.40 -17.59 18.94
C GLY A 172 14.41 -18.17 17.92
N THR A 173 14.36 -17.63 16.70
CA THR A 173 13.54 -18.20 15.62
C THR A 173 13.92 -19.66 15.37
N LYS A 174 15.22 -19.97 15.25
CA LYS A 174 15.68 -21.37 15.08
C LYS A 174 15.25 -22.26 16.26
N ALA A 175 15.28 -21.72 17.46
CA ALA A 175 14.97 -22.48 18.66
C ALA A 175 13.46 -22.81 18.82
N VAL A 176 12.56 -21.98 18.26
CA VAL A 176 11.11 -22.12 18.44
C VAL A 176 10.41 -22.81 17.27
N ILE A 177 10.96 -22.75 16.04
CA ILE A 177 10.37 -23.41 14.87
C ILE A 177 10.70 -24.91 14.85
N GLU A 178 9.88 -25.68 14.17
CA GLU A 178 10.12 -27.11 13.99
C GLU A 178 11.44 -27.39 13.24
N PRO A 179 12.17 -28.47 13.56
CA PRO A 179 13.43 -28.81 12.87
C PRO A 179 13.30 -28.89 11.35
N ALA A 180 12.16 -29.39 10.85
CA ALA A 180 11.89 -29.50 9.42
C ALA A 180 11.69 -28.13 8.74
N ASP A 181 11.14 -27.14 9.45
CA ASP A 181 11.03 -25.76 8.99
C ASP A 181 12.40 -25.06 9.08
N ALA A 182 13.15 -25.29 10.15
CA ALA A 182 14.50 -24.76 10.30
C ALA A 182 15.46 -25.23 9.20
N ALA A 183 15.29 -26.45 8.70
CA ALA A 183 16.06 -27.00 7.59
C ALA A 183 15.80 -26.28 6.24
N MET A 184 14.68 -25.60 6.09
CA MET A 184 14.41 -24.78 4.89
C MET A 184 15.20 -23.46 4.89
N ILE A 185 15.69 -23.01 6.05
CA ILE A 185 16.41 -21.73 6.16
C ILE A 185 17.88 -21.96 5.81
N VAL A 186 18.30 -21.40 4.68
CA VAL A 186 19.65 -21.55 4.13
C VAL A 186 20.58 -20.38 4.47
N GLY A 187 20.04 -19.25 4.91
CA GLY A 187 20.82 -18.07 5.24
C GLY A 187 20.02 -16.99 5.95
N PHE A 188 20.72 -15.94 6.37
CA PHE A 188 20.10 -14.78 7.00
C PHE A 188 20.70 -13.47 6.52
N ILE A 189 19.91 -12.40 6.64
CA ILE A 189 20.30 -11.01 6.40
C ILE A 189 19.96 -10.21 7.65
N VAL A 190 20.88 -9.35 8.09
CA VAL A 190 20.63 -8.33 9.11
C VAL A 190 20.37 -7.00 8.39
N ASN A 191 19.23 -6.39 8.66
CA ASN A 191 18.76 -5.21 7.95
C ASN A 191 18.69 -3.96 8.84
N ARG A 192 18.66 -2.77 8.22
CA ARG A 192 18.54 -1.45 8.87
C ARG A 192 19.70 -1.12 9.80
N PHE A 193 20.88 -1.58 9.50
CA PHE A 193 22.07 -1.28 10.31
C PHE A 193 22.38 0.23 10.28
N ARG A 194 22.74 0.79 11.44
CA ARG A 194 23.20 2.18 11.56
C ARG A 194 24.58 2.21 12.20
N GLY A 195 25.46 3.05 11.66
CA GLY A 195 26.82 3.20 12.14
C GLY A 195 27.85 2.39 11.33
N ASP A 196 28.97 2.03 11.97
CA ASP A 196 30.07 1.29 11.33
C ASP A 196 29.76 -0.23 11.29
N PRO A 197 29.60 -0.83 10.09
CA PRO A 197 29.28 -2.25 9.95
C PRO A 197 30.33 -3.19 10.56
N SER A 198 31.58 -2.76 10.68
CA SER A 198 32.67 -3.58 11.27
C SER A 198 32.40 -3.93 12.75
N LEU A 199 31.64 -3.09 13.46
CA LEU A 199 31.28 -3.32 14.86
C LEU A 199 30.30 -4.49 15.05
N PHE A 200 29.66 -4.96 13.97
CA PHE A 200 28.74 -6.09 14.04
C PHE A 200 29.26 -7.38 13.38
N ALA A 201 30.53 -7.40 12.98
CA ALA A 201 31.14 -8.58 12.37
C ALA A 201 31.08 -9.82 13.29
N ASP A 202 31.36 -9.65 14.58
CA ASP A 202 31.26 -10.72 15.58
C ASP A 202 29.81 -11.16 15.80
N GLY A 203 28.83 -10.24 15.70
CA GLY A 203 27.41 -10.57 15.75
C GLY A 203 26.98 -11.45 14.59
N MET A 204 27.42 -11.13 13.37
CA MET A 204 27.16 -11.97 12.19
C MET A 204 27.74 -13.38 12.35
N ARG A 205 29.00 -13.49 12.83
CA ARG A 205 29.65 -14.78 13.09
C ARG A 205 28.92 -15.57 14.17
N LEU A 206 28.56 -14.96 15.29
CA LEU A 206 27.82 -15.60 16.38
C LEU A 206 26.48 -16.17 15.91
N ILE A 207 25.72 -15.41 15.11
CA ILE A 207 24.44 -15.88 14.54
C ILE A 207 24.71 -17.11 13.67
N ALA A 208 25.69 -17.06 12.76
CA ALA A 208 26.04 -18.17 11.88
C ALA A 208 26.43 -19.43 12.66
N GLU A 209 27.28 -19.29 13.70
CA GLU A 209 27.69 -20.40 14.59
C GLU A 209 26.50 -21.02 15.34
N ARG A 210 25.58 -20.19 15.87
CA ARG A 210 24.42 -20.67 16.63
C ARG A 210 23.35 -21.27 15.75
N THR A 211 23.19 -20.77 14.52
CA THR A 211 22.11 -21.20 13.63
C THR A 211 22.54 -22.20 12.56
N GLY A 212 23.80 -22.21 12.17
CA GLY A 212 24.29 -22.94 11.00
C GLY A 212 23.85 -22.32 9.67
N TRP A 213 23.19 -21.15 9.69
CA TRP A 213 22.75 -20.45 8.50
C TRP A 213 23.83 -19.56 7.91
N ALA A 214 23.87 -19.44 6.58
CA ALA A 214 24.85 -18.61 5.90
C ALA A 214 24.60 -17.11 6.17
N PRO A 215 25.61 -16.32 6.58
CA PRO A 215 25.51 -14.88 6.60
C PRO A 215 25.51 -14.33 5.17
N LEU A 216 24.39 -13.78 4.70
CA LEU A 216 24.22 -13.31 3.32
C LEU A 216 24.32 -11.79 3.18
N GLY A 217 24.22 -11.04 4.28
CA GLY A 217 24.38 -9.60 4.22
C GLY A 217 24.12 -8.90 5.53
N LEU A 218 24.76 -7.74 5.67
CA LEU A 218 24.49 -6.72 6.67
C LEU A 218 24.11 -5.43 5.91
N VAL A 219 22.82 -5.11 5.87
CA VAL A 219 22.29 -4.04 5.04
C VAL A 219 22.10 -2.78 5.87
N PRO A 220 22.82 -1.70 5.56
CA PRO A 220 22.64 -0.41 6.23
C PRO A 220 21.25 0.17 5.97
N HIS A 221 20.84 1.08 6.85
CA HIS A 221 19.63 1.87 6.66
C HIS A 221 19.71 2.64 5.33
N PHE A 222 18.64 2.58 4.53
CA PHE A 222 18.51 3.27 3.26
C PHE A 222 17.56 4.48 3.39
N PRO A 223 18.07 5.72 3.54
CA PRO A 223 17.24 6.90 3.79
C PRO A 223 16.23 7.21 2.68
N GLN A 224 16.59 6.88 1.43
CA GLN A 224 15.72 7.13 0.28
C GLN A 224 14.49 6.21 0.24
N ALA A 225 14.39 5.19 1.12
CA ALA A 225 13.18 4.37 1.27
C ALA A 225 11.94 5.21 1.59
N ALA A 226 12.11 6.35 2.29
CA ALA A 226 11.03 7.29 2.58
C ALA A 226 10.40 7.96 1.33
N ARG A 227 11.05 7.83 0.17
CA ARG A 227 10.56 8.34 -1.13
C ARG A 227 9.86 7.26 -1.96
N LEU A 228 9.84 6.02 -1.51
CA LEU A 228 9.13 4.93 -2.15
C LEU A 228 7.68 4.87 -1.63
N PRO A 229 6.72 4.41 -2.44
CA PRO A 229 5.34 4.23 -2.02
C PRO A 229 5.23 3.40 -0.75
N ALA A 230 4.52 3.91 0.25
CA ALA A 230 4.32 3.23 1.53
C ALA A 230 3.32 2.07 1.41
N GLU A 231 3.58 0.96 2.10
CA GLU A 231 2.67 -0.19 2.13
C GLU A 231 1.51 0.04 3.11
N ASP A 232 1.76 0.72 4.23
CA ASP A 232 0.78 1.00 5.28
C ASP A 232 0.84 2.45 5.78
N VAL A 233 -0.18 2.86 6.57
CA VAL A 233 -0.32 4.23 7.10
C VAL A 233 0.81 4.58 8.09
N LEU A 234 1.37 3.59 8.79
CA LEU A 234 2.48 3.82 9.72
C LEU A 234 3.74 4.28 8.99
N GLY A 235 3.92 3.85 7.73
CA GLY A 235 4.98 4.35 6.85
C GLY A 235 4.84 5.83 6.47
N LEU A 236 3.66 6.42 6.68
CA LEU A 236 3.39 7.84 6.46
C LEU A 236 3.78 8.72 7.67
N ALA A 237 3.99 8.13 8.85
CA ALA A 237 4.39 8.85 10.06
C ALA A 237 5.82 9.39 9.88
N GLY A 238 5.96 10.71 9.88
CA GLY A 238 7.24 11.40 9.72
C GLY A 238 7.13 12.58 8.78
N SER A 239 6.21 13.51 9.06
CA SER A 239 6.26 14.83 8.44
C SER A 239 7.57 15.48 8.91
N GLY A 240 8.52 15.65 8.00
CA GLY A 240 9.66 16.51 8.24
C GLY A 240 9.21 17.94 8.58
N PRO A 241 10.13 18.82 9.02
CA PRO A 241 9.81 20.21 9.27
C PRO A 241 9.16 20.83 8.02
N ARG A 242 8.04 21.52 8.22
CA ARG A 242 7.29 22.20 7.14
C ARG A 242 8.23 23.17 6.42
N PRO A 243 8.40 23.06 5.09
CA PRO A 243 9.16 24.05 4.35
C PRO A 243 8.51 25.42 4.47
N ALA A 244 9.31 26.48 4.63
CA ALA A 244 8.78 27.84 4.69
C ALA A 244 8.06 28.17 3.37
N GLY A 245 6.84 28.70 3.47
CA GLY A 245 6.02 29.05 2.30
C GLY A 245 5.28 27.88 1.62
N ALA A 246 5.42 26.65 2.12
CA ALA A 246 4.72 25.50 1.55
C ALA A 246 3.22 25.58 1.78
N VAL A 247 2.46 25.20 0.75
CA VAL A 247 1.00 25.07 0.82
C VAL A 247 0.63 23.84 1.64
N THR A 248 -0.31 24.01 2.59
CA THR A 248 -0.75 22.90 3.46
C THR A 248 -1.90 22.15 2.81
N VAL A 249 -1.72 20.84 2.66
CA VAL A 249 -2.77 19.87 2.34
C VAL A 249 -3.04 19.04 3.60
N ALA A 250 -4.22 19.23 4.21
CA ALA A 250 -4.61 18.48 5.40
C ALA A 250 -5.38 17.21 5.03
N VAL A 251 -5.00 16.09 5.62
CA VAL A 251 -5.60 14.77 5.37
C VAL A 251 -6.06 14.16 6.69
N PRO A 252 -7.34 14.11 7.00
CA PRO A 252 -7.87 13.40 8.16
C PRO A 252 -7.56 11.90 8.07
N VAL A 253 -6.94 11.36 9.12
CA VAL A 253 -6.57 9.94 9.19
C VAL A 253 -7.78 9.15 9.67
N LEU A 254 -8.52 8.61 8.72
CA LEU A 254 -9.69 7.79 8.98
C LEU A 254 -9.28 6.41 9.51
N PRO A 255 -10.08 5.78 10.40
CA PRO A 255 -9.77 4.45 10.96
C PRO A 255 -9.56 3.37 9.89
N ARG A 256 -10.26 3.46 8.76
CA ARG A 256 -10.18 2.51 7.64
C ARG A 256 -9.74 3.18 6.34
N ILE A 257 -8.85 4.16 6.46
CA ILE A 257 -8.23 4.80 5.29
C ILE A 257 -7.71 3.74 4.30
N ALA A 258 -7.95 3.96 3.02
CA ALA A 258 -7.55 3.05 1.95
C ALA A 258 -6.97 3.85 0.78
N ASN A 259 -6.08 3.22 0.00
CA ASN A 259 -5.44 3.79 -1.19
C ASN A 259 -4.81 5.17 -0.94
N PHE A 260 -4.13 5.31 0.20
CA PHE A 260 -3.48 6.56 0.60
C PHE A 260 -2.20 6.89 -0.20
N ASP A 261 -1.83 6.05 -1.15
CA ASP A 261 -0.83 6.34 -2.18
C ASP A 261 -1.19 7.56 -3.04
N ASP A 262 -2.44 7.99 -3.06
CA ASP A 262 -2.86 9.29 -3.60
C ASP A 262 -2.07 10.47 -3.02
N LEU A 263 -1.53 10.34 -1.81
CA LEU A 263 -0.78 11.38 -1.12
C LEU A 263 0.69 11.45 -1.54
N ASP A 264 1.26 10.34 -2.03
CA ASP A 264 2.70 10.25 -2.31
C ASP A 264 3.19 11.29 -3.33
N PRO A 265 2.47 11.55 -4.45
CA PRO A 265 2.89 12.58 -5.41
C PRO A 265 2.85 14.00 -4.83
N LEU A 266 1.92 14.28 -3.91
CA LEU A 266 1.84 15.57 -3.21
C LEU A 266 2.96 15.72 -2.19
N ARG A 267 3.31 14.64 -1.47
CA ARG A 267 4.43 14.63 -0.52
C ARG A 267 5.79 14.80 -1.19
N ALA A 268 5.89 14.40 -2.45
CA ALA A 268 7.11 14.56 -3.25
C ALA A 268 7.35 16.00 -3.72
N GLU A 269 6.33 16.87 -3.68
CA GLU A 269 6.43 18.26 -4.12
C GLU A 269 7.08 19.16 -3.04
N PRO A 270 8.18 19.85 -3.36
CA PRO A 270 8.87 20.74 -2.39
C PRO A 270 7.99 21.85 -1.83
N GLY A 271 7.08 22.39 -2.66
CA GLY A 271 6.16 23.46 -2.29
C GLY A 271 4.89 23.00 -1.54
N VAL A 272 4.79 21.72 -1.13
CA VAL A 272 3.61 21.15 -0.49
C VAL A 272 3.97 20.55 0.86
N SER A 273 3.16 20.85 1.87
CA SER A 273 3.20 20.22 3.19
C SER A 273 1.94 19.36 3.38
N VAL A 274 2.05 18.05 3.24
CA VAL A 274 0.95 17.13 3.55
C VAL A 274 0.93 16.89 5.05
N VAL A 275 -0.13 17.32 5.72
CA VAL A 275 -0.34 17.19 7.17
C VAL A 275 -1.39 16.11 7.42
N LEU A 276 -0.96 15.02 8.06
CA LEU A 276 -1.88 13.99 8.55
C LEU A 276 -2.53 14.47 9.84
N VAL A 277 -3.87 14.60 9.83
CA VAL A 277 -4.65 15.05 10.98
C VAL A 277 -5.14 13.81 11.73
N TYR A 278 -4.51 13.54 12.86
CA TYR A 278 -4.84 12.39 13.70
C TYR A 278 -6.01 12.68 14.64
N PRO A 279 -6.73 11.66 15.12
CA PRO A 279 -7.76 11.78 16.14
C PRO A 279 -7.31 12.66 17.33
N GLY A 280 -8.21 13.50 17.83
CA GLY A 280 -7.93 14.46 18.89
C GLY A 280 -7.24 15.76 18.43
N THR A 281 -6.95 15.93 17.12
CA THR A 281 -6.36 17.16 16.57
C THR A 281 -7.29 17.82 15.56
N PRO A 282 -7.46 19.17 15.59
CA PRO A 282 -8.29 19.88 14.62
C PRO A 282 -7.61 19.97 13.24
N ILE A 283 -8.41 20.21 12.19
CA ILE A 283 -7.88 20.56 10.88
C ILE A 283 -7.18 21.93 10.97
N PRO A 284 -5.89 22.04 10.59
CA PRO A 284 -5.13 23.30 10.71
C PRO A 284 -5.80 24.46 9.97
N ALA A 285 -5.86 25.65 10.59
CA ALA A 285 -6.58 26.81 10.05
C ALA A 285 -5.98 27.35 8.74
N GLU A 286 -4.67 27.16 8.56
CA GLU A 286 -3.92 27.58 7.35
C GLU A 286 -3.98 26.58 6.20
N THR A 287 -4.80 25.56 6.30
CA THR A 287 -4.98 24.55 5.24
C THR A 287 -5.52 25.21 3.96
N ALA A 288 -4.89 24.95 2.83
CA ALA A 288 -5.36 25.36 1.51
C ALA A 288 -6.29 24.32 0.87
N LEU A 289 -5.99 23.03 1.08
CA LEU A 289 -6.78 21.90 0.60
C LEU A 289 -7.02 20.91 1.74
N VAL A 290 -8.27 20.58 2.03
CA VAL A 290 -8.61 19.38 2.79
C VAL A 290 -8.86 18.25 1.81
N LEU A 291 -8.07 17.18 1.90
CA LEU A 291 -8.20 15.98 1.08
C LEU A 291 -8.82 14.88 1.94
N LEU A 292 -10.06 14.49 1.63
CA LEU A 292 -10.74 13.35 2.23
C LEU A 292 -10.34 12.09 1.47
N PRO A 293 -9.60 11.17 2.09
CA PRO A 293 -9.05 9.99 1.40
C PRO A 293 -10.11 8.92 1.14
N GLY A 294 -9.71 7.86 0.43
CA GLY A 294 -10.49 6.65 0.31
C GLY A 294 -10.71 5.96 1.65
N SER A 295 -11.80 5.24 1.77
CA SER A 295 -12.19 4.47 2.96
C SER A 295 -12.62 3.07 2.57
N LYS A 296 -12.35 2.10 3.47
CA LYS A 296 -12.82 0.73 3.33
C LYS A 296 -14.21 0.50 3.94
N THR A 297 -14.63 1.36 4.85
CA THR A 297 -15.95 1.39 5.48
C THR A 297 -16.42 2.83 5.61
N THR A 298 -17.00 3.34 4.53
CA THR A 298 -17.26 4.77 4.35
C THR A 298 -18.20 5.34 5.42
N ILE A 299 -19.23 4.59 5.80
CA ILE A 299 -20.22 5.06 6.78
C ILE A 299 -19.63 5.11 8.19
N ASP A 300 -18.86 4.08 8.60
CA ASP A 300 -18.22 4.06 9.93
C ASP A 300 -17.13 5.13 10.04
N ASP A 301 -16.37 5.35 8.96
CA ASP A 301 -15.35 6.38 8.91
C ASP A 301 -15.97 7.80 8.90
N LEU A 302 -17.16 7.99 8.31
CA LEU A 302 -17.91 9.25 8.40
C LEU A 302 -18.39 9.52 9.83
N ASP A 303 -18.83 8.48 10.55
CA ASP A 303 -19.20 8.61 11.96
C ASP A 303 -17.98 8.98 12.81
N ALA A 304 -16.82 8.34 12.58
CA ALA A 304 -15.56 8.69 13.24
C ALA A 304 -15.13 10.14 12.91
N PHE A 305 -15.21 10.54 11.64
CA PHE A 305 -14.91 11.91 11.21
C PHE A 305 -15.72 12.96 11.97
N ARG A 306 -17.01 12.69 12.21
CA ARG A 306 -17.89 13.56 13.01
C ARG A 306 -17.56 13.53 14.50
N ALA A 307 -17.23 12.35 15.04
CA ALA A 307 -16.87 12.21 16.44
C ALA A 307 -15.63 13.05 16.80
N GLU A 308 -14.71 13.23 15.84
CA GLU A 308 -13.54 14.11 15.99
C GLU A 308 -13.85 15.60 15.80
N GLY A 309 -15.08 15.97 15.41
CA GLY A 309 -15.47 17.35 15.12
C GLY A 309 -14.92 17.91 13.80
N TRP A 310 -14.31 17.07 12.98
CA TRP A 310 -13.70 17.49 11.71
C TRP A 310 -14.75 17.99 10.68
N ASP A 311 -16.00 17.60 10.81
CA ASP A 311 -17.09 18.13 9.99
C ASP A 311 -17.36 19.62 10.26
N VAL A 312 -17.18 20.07 11.52
CA VAL A 312 -17.29 21.49 11.91
C VAL A 312 -16.11 22.28 11.32
N ASP A 313 -14.89 21.74 11.46
CA ASP A 313 -13.68 22.35 10.92
C ASP A 313 -13.75 22.45 9.39
N LEU A 314 -14.21 21.39 8.72
CA LEU A 314 -14.33 21.33 7.26
C LEU A 314 -15.34 22.38 6.74
N ARG A 315 -16.49 22.52 7.39
CA ARG A 315 -17.47 23.58 7.05
C ARG A 315 -16.90 24.98 7.29
N ALA A 316 -16.13 25.17 8.36
CA ALA A 316 -15.45 26.43 8.62
C ALA A 316 -14.37 26.71 7.56
N HIS A 317 -13.64 25.68 7.12
CA HIS A 317 -12.66 25.77 6.04
C HIS A 317 -13.29 26.24 4.72
N VAL A 318 -14.38 25.59 4.28
CA VAL A 318 -15.11 25.96 3.05
C VAL A 318 -15.67 27.39 3.15
N ARG A 319 -16.27 27.78 4.30
CA ARG A 319 -16.77 29.16 4.49
C ARG A 319 -15.67 30.23 4.36
N ARG A 320 -14.42 29.90 4.63
CA ARG A 320 -13.27 30.79 4.43
C ARG A 320 -12.70 30.76 3.00
N GLY A 321 -13.35 30.03 2.07
CA GLY A 321 -12.88 29.84 0.68
C GLY A 321 -11.84 28.74 0.49
N GLY A 322 -11.62 27.90 1.51
CA GLY A 322 -10.74 26.76 1.43
C GLY A 322 -11.30 25.65 0.53
N ARG A 323 -10.42 24.93 -0.15
CA ARG A 323 -10.79 23.87 -1.10
C ARG A 323 -10.89 22.52 -0.44
N VAL A 324 -11.78 21.67 -0.97
CA VAL A 324 -11.97 20.29 -0.52
C VAL A 324 -11.95 19.36 -1.73
N LEU A 325 -11.22 18.27 -1.62
CA LEU A 325 -11.27 17.17 -2.59
C LEU A 325 -11.55 15.86 -1.85
N GLY A 326 -12.61 15.17 -2.25
CA GLY A 326 -12.91 13.81 -1.78
C GLY A 326 -12.52 12.78 -2.82
N LEU A 327 -11.78 11.75 -2.39
CA LEU A 327 -11.41 10.61 -3.22
C LEU A 327 -12.19 9.38 -2.78
N CYS A 328 -12.88 8.70 -3.71
CA CYS A 328 -13.60 7.45 -3.49
C CYS A 328 -14.57 7.53 -2.27
N GLY A 329 -14.27 6.89 -1.14
CA GLY A 329 -15.05 7.04 0.09
C GLY A 329 -15.18 8.48 0.57
N GLY A 330 -14.10 9.27 0.46
CA GLY A 330 -14.12 10.70 0.76
C GLY A 330 -15.07 11.48 -0.14
N TYR A 331 -15.18 11.15 -1.42
CA TYR A 331 -16.19 11.72 -2.32
C TYR A 331 -17.61 11.38 -1.88
N GLN A 332 -17.86 10.11 -1.52
CA GLN A 332 -19.16 9.66 -1.03
C GLN A 332 -19.57 10.41 0.25
N MET A 333 -18.64 10.63 1.18
CA MET A 333 -18.89 11.40 2.42
C MET A 333 -19.32 12.85 2.17
N LEU A 334 -18.86 13.48 1.08
CA LEU A 334 -19.20 14.88 0.75
C LEU A 334 -20.64 15.07 0.37
N GLY A 335 -21.37 14.03 -0.04
CA GLY A 335 -22.77 14.07 -0.46
C GLY A 335 -23.77 14.42 0.66
N ARG A 336 -25.07 14.44 0.32
CA ARG A 336 -26.17 14.66 1.25
C ARG A 336 -26.53 13.42 2.06
N SER A 337 -26.42 12.24 1.43
CA SER A 337 -26.72 10.96 2.08
C SER A 337 -25.86 9.82 1.55
N LEU A 338 -25.58 8.87 2.45
CA LEU A 338 -24.99 7.56 2.14
C LEU A 338 -25.95 6.47 2.59
N ALA A 339 -26.35 5.60 1.68
CA ALA A 339 -27.22 4.47 1.96
C ALA A 339 -26.49 3.15 1.69
N ASP A 340 -26.52 2.25 2.65
CA ASP A 340 -26.11 0.85 2.52
C ASP A 340 -27.33 -0.07 2.81
N PRO A 341 -28.25 -0.19 1.86
CA PRO A 341 -29.48 -0.96 2.08
C PRO A 341 -29.22 -2.47 2.17
N HIS A 342 -28.09 -2.94 1.69
CA HIS A 342 -27.73 -4.36 1.65
C HIS A 342 -26.74 -4.77 2.73
N GLY A 343 -26.24 -3.83 3.56
CA GLY A 343 -25.28 -4.13 4.60
C GLY A 343 -23.91 -4.61 4.06
N ILE A 344 -23.44 -3.98 2.98
CA ILE A 344 -22.18 -4.36 2.32
C ILE A 344 -20.97 -4.00 3.19
N GLU A 345 -21.04 -2.84 3.85
CA GLU A 345 -19.98 -2.36 4.76
C GLU A 345 -20.29 -2.64 6.24
N GLY A 346 -21.51 -3.09 6.57
CA GLY A 346 -21.91 -3.33 7.95
C GLY A 346 -23.40 -3.65 8.08
N ALA A 347 -24.08 -3.19 9.14
CA ALA A 347 -25.53 -3.31 9.23
C ALA A 347 -26.22 -2.36 8.23
N PRO A 348 -27.32 -2.79 7.56
CA PRO A 348 -28.05 -1.93 6.64
C PRO A 348 -28.47 -0.62 7.30
N ARG A 349 -28.06 0.51 6.73
CA ARG A 349 -28.41 1.84 7.23
C ARG A 349 -28.27 2.93 6.19
N THR A 350 -28.93 4.07 6.44
CA THR A 350 -28.74 5.31 5.68
C THR A 350 -28.37 6.41 6.65
N VAL A 351 -27.34 7.17 6.33
CA VAL A 351 -26.85 8.28 7.18
C VAL A 351 -26.79 9.57 6.37
N PRO A 352 -26.96 10.73 7.00
CA PRO A 352 -26.66 12.00 6.35
C PRO A 352 -25.17 12.06 5.99
N GLY A 353 -24.83 12.60 4.82
CA GLY A 353 -23.45 12.94 4.45
C GLY A 353 -23.03 14.30 5.00
N LEU A 354 -21.88 14.81 4.56
CA LEU A 354 -21.37 16.12 4.98
C LEU A 354 -22.15 17.30 4.35
N GLY A 355 -22.90 17.03 3.26
CA GLY A 355 -23.78 18.00 2.60
C GLY A 355 -23.03 19.14 1.89
N LEU A 356 -21.80 18.89 1.45
CA LEU A 356 -20.99 19.85 0.71
C LEU A 356 -21.11 19.70 -0.81
N LEU A 357 -21.63 18.57 -1.28
CA LEU A 357 -22.03 18.31 -2.67
C LEU A 357 -23.51 17.90 -2.69
N ASP A 358 -24.26 18.38 -3.67
CA ASP A 358 -25.65 17.97 -3.89
C ASP A 358 -25.71 16.65 -4.67
N VAL A 359 -25.25 15.58 -4.01
CA VAL A 359 -25.26 14.21 -4.49
C VAL A 359 -25.66 13.26 -3.37
N GLU A 360 -26.15 12.08 -3.75
CA GLU A 360 -26.49 10.97 -2.87
C GLU A 360 -25.79 9.70 -3.35
N THR A 361 -25.30 8.90 -2.42
CA THR A 361 -24.62 7.65 -2.71
C THR A 361 -25.41 6.46 -2.18
N VAL A 362 -25.59 5.44 -3.01
CA VAL A 362 -26.14 4.13 -2.63
C VAL A 362 -25.06 3.09 -2.84
N MET A 363 -24.71 2.36 -1.77
CA MET A 363 -23.77 1.24 -1.85
C MET A 363 -24.39 0.09 -2.64
N THR A 364 -23.64 -0.43 -3.60
CA THR A 364 -24.04 -1.56 -4.45
C THR A 364 -22.99 -2.66 -4.36
N PRO A 365 -23.38 -3.95 -4.51
CA PRO A 365 -22.42 -5.05 -4.45
C PRO A 365 -21.44 -5.07 -5.63
N ASP A 366 -21.76 -4.36 -6.70
CA ASP A 366 -20.94 -4.33 -7.91
C ASP A 366 -19.68 -3.48 -7.66
N LYS A 367 -18.55 -4.15 -7.53
CA LYS A 367 -17.25 -3.49 -7.40
C LYS A 367 -16.72 -3.09 -8.77
N ARG A 368 -16.43 -1.80 -8.93
CA ARG A 368 -15.70 -1.30 -10.08
C ARG A 368 -14.20 -1.35 -9.78
N LEU A 369 -13.47 -1.97 -10.70
CA LEU A 369 -12.02 -2.12 -10.60
C LEU A 369 -11.44 -2.04 -12.01
N ALA A 370 -10.81 -0.90 -12.34
CA ALA A 370 -10.26 -0.66 -13.68
C ALA A 370 -9.23 0.45 -13.68
N ALA A 371 -8.25 0.37 -14.58
CA ALA A 371 -7.43 1.52 -14.91
C ALA A 371 -8.32 2.63 -15.51
N ALA A 372 -8.01 3.88 -15.21
CA ALA A 372 -8.76 5.05 -15.65
C ALA A 372 -7.81 6.08 -16.27
N THR A 373 -8.14 6.53 -17.48
CA THR A 373 -7.46 7.64 -18.14
C THR A 373 -8.51 8.60 -18.69
N GLY A 374 -8.13 9.85 -18.93
CA GLY A 374 -9.07 10.84 -19.46
C GLY A 374 -8.57 12.27 -19.30
N THR A 375 -9.51 13.21 -19.15
CA THR A 375 -9.25 14.64 -19.04
C THR A 375 -10.06 15.24 -17.90
N SER A 376 -9.46 16.08 -17.06
CA SER A 376 -10.19 16.86 -16.07
C SER A 376 -10.94 18.01 -16.78
N LEU A 377 -12.20 18.19 -16.43
CA LEU A 377 -13.05 19.14 -17.13
C LEU A 377 -12.76 20.60 -16.76
N PRO A 378 -12.46 20.94 -15.50
CA PRO A 378 -12.16 22.31 -15.13
C PRO A 378 -10.88 22.89 -15.79
N ASP A 379 -9.84 22.06 -16.00
CA ASP A 379 -8.53 22.51 -16.50
C ASP A 379 -8.22 22.00 -17.90
N SER A 380 -9.00 21.07 -18.42
CA SER A 380 -8.75 20.38 -19.69
C SER A 380 -7.37 19.72 -19.77
N VAL A 381 -6.85 19.20 -18.63
CA VAL A 381 -5.58 18.49 -18.55
C VAL A 381 -5.79 16.98 -18.42
N PRO A 382 -4.90 16.17 -19.04
CA PRO A 382 -5.01 14.72 -18.97
C PRO A 382 -4.76 14.20 -17.56
N PHE A 383 -5.32 13.04 -17.25
CA PHE A 383 -5.03 12.26 -16.05
C PHE A 383 -4.86 10.77 -16.37
N SER A 384 -4.19 10.08 -15.50
CA SER A 384 -4.16 8.62 -15.41
C SER A 384 -4.31 8.22 -13.94
N GLY A 385 -4.99 7.08 -13.72
CA GLY A 385 -5.27 6.57 -12.39
C GLY A 385 -6.04 5.27 -12.46
N TYR A 386 -6.87 5.01 -11.46
CA TYR A 386 -7.71 3.81 -11.43
C TYR A 386 -9.00 4.04 -10.64
N GLU A 387 -10.05 3.35 -11.02
CA GLU A 387 -11.31 3.22 -10.27
C GLU A 387 -11.23 1.97 -9.39
N MET A 388 -11.50 2.12 -8.08
CA MET A 388 -11.59 1.01 -7.13
C MET A 388 -12.65 1.34 -6.08
N HIS A 389 -13.92 1.13 -6.39
CA HIS A 389 -15.01 1.51 -5.50
C HIS A 389 -16.21 0.58 -5.61
N ILE A 390 -17.08 0.67 -4.62
CA ILE A 390 -18.47 0.19 -4.62
C ILE A 390 -19.41 1.37 -4.54
N GLY A 391 -20.67 1.18 -4.91
CA GLY A 391 -21.69 2.22 -4.83
C GLY A 391 -21.77 3.09 -6.07
N ALA A 392 -22.91 3.73 -6.20
CA ALA A 392 -23.27 4.66 -7.26
C ALA A 392 -23.69 6.00 -6.66
N THR A 393 -23.16 7.11 -7.20
CA THR A 393 -23.43 8.48 -6.75
C THR A 393 -24.19 9.22 -7.83
N HIS A 394 -25.29 9.84 -7.46
CA HIS A 394 -26.19 10.60 -8.33
C HIS A 394 -26.62 11.91 -7.66
N GLY A 395 -27.01 12.89 -8.46
CA GLY A 395 -27.56 14.16 -7.95
C GLY A 395 -27.25 15.34 -8.83
N PRO A 396 -27.77 16.53 -8.50
CA PRO A 396 -27.60 17.75 -9.29
C PRO A 396 -26.15 18.15 -9.56
N ASP A 397 -25.25 17.97 -8.58
CA ASP A 397 -23.83 18.34 -8.75
C ASP A 397 -23.07 17.38 -9.67
N ALA A 398 -23.57 16.17 -9.90
CA ALA A 398 -23.03 15.25 -10.91
C ALA A 398 -23.21 15.78 -12.35
N ALA A 399 -24.07 16.78 -12.58
CA ALA A 399 -24.14 17.51 -13.85
C ALA A 399 -22.93 18.43 -14.09
N ARG A 400 -22.11 18.66 -13.07
CA ARG A 400 -20.80 19.34 -13.13
C ARG A 400 -19.69 18.36 -12.78
N PRO A 401 -19.41 17.36 -13.65
CA PRO A 401 -18.43 16.32 -13.35
C PRO A 401 -17.03 16.90 -13.28
N LEU A 402 -16.17 16.26 -12.47
CA LEU A 402 -14.76 16.62 -12.36
C LEU A 402 -13.95 16.08 -13.53
N LEU A 403 -14.24 14.86 -13.97
CA LEU A 403 -13.45 14.12 -14.95
C LEU A 403 -14.32 13.62 -16.12
N ARG A 404 -13.70 13.53 -17.30
CA ARG A 404 -14.19 12.77 -18.44
C ARG A 404 -13.20 11.65 -18.72
N LEU A 405 -13.66 10.42 -18.63
CA LEU A 405 -12.87 9.23 -18.91
C LEU A 405 -12.74 9.02 -20.45
N ALA A 406 -11.71 8.27 -20.83
CA ALA A 406 -11.42 7.97 -22.23
C ALA A 406 -12.53 7.14 -22.93
N ASP A 407 -13.31 6.38 -22.15
CA ASP A 407 -14.49 5.63 -22.65
C ASP A 407 -15.75 6.50 -22.82
N GLY A 408 -15.64 7.81 -22.59
CA GLY A 408 -16.73 8.80 -22.73
C GLY A 408 -17.57 9.00 -21.47
N ARG A 409 -17.47 8.15 -20.46
CA ARG A 409 -18.14 8.36 -19.17
C ARG A 409 -17.62 9.62 -18.49
N VAL A 410 -18.45 10.18 -17.62
CA VAL A 410 -18.03 11.25 -16.70
C VAL A 410 -17.96 10.72 -15.27
N ASP A 411 -17.08 11.30 -14.47
CA ASP A 411 -16.91 10.92 -13.07
C ASP A 411 -16.77 12.15 -12.17
N GLY A 412 -17.26 11.96 -10.94
CA GLY A 412 -17.18 12.95 -9.89
C GLY A 412 -18.23 14.04 -9.95
N ALA A 413 -18.07 15.01 -9.07
CA ALA A 413 -18.91 16.19 -8.98
C ALA A 413 -18.10 17.40 -8.49
N VAL A 414 -18.54 18.59 -8.88
CA VAL A 414 -17.98 19.87 -8.44
C VAL A 414 -19.12 20.76 -7.92
N SER A 415 -18.96 21.37 -6.74
CA SER A 415 -19.92 22.32 -6.18
C SER A 415 -20.09 23.55 -7.10
N ALA A 416 -21.21 24.26 -6.95
CA ALA A 416 -21.53 25.43 -7.77
C ALA A 416 -20.48 26.55 -7.68
N ASP A 417 -19.83 26.70 -6.53
CA ASP A 417 -18.76 27.68 -6.28
C ASP A 417 -17.35 27.16 -6.67
N GLY A 418 -17.23 25.89 -7.05
CA GLY A 418 -15.97 25.26 -7.45
C GLY A 418 -15.00 25.00 -6.31
N LEU A 419 -15.40 25.16 -5.04
CA LEU A 419 -14.54 24.96 -3.88
C LEU A 419 -14.46 23.49 -3.47
N VAL A 420 -15.54 22.74 -3.65
CA VAL A 420 -15.63 21.33 -3.27
C VAL A 420 -15.72 20.45 -4.51
N ALA A 421 -14.88 19.44 -4.58
CA ALA A 421 -14.88 18.46 -5.65
C ALA A 421 -14.75 17.04 -5.10
N GLY A 422 -15.23 16.05 -5.84
CA GLY A 422 -15.03 14.67 -5.51
C GLY A 422 -14.97 13.79 -6.76
N THR A 423 -14.28 12.66 -6.67
CA THR A 423 -14.12 11.69 -7.77
C THR A 423 -13.92 10.28 -7.21
N TYR A 424 -14.27 9.28 -8.00
CA TYR A 424 -13.95 7.88 -7.71
C TYR A 424 -12.54 7.47 -8.16
N VAL A 425 -11.87 8.31 -8.97
CA VAL A 425 -10.55 8.01 -9.51
C VAL A 425 -9.47 8.26 -8.46
N HIS A 426 -8.71 7.21 -8.18
CA HIS A 426 -7.46 7.24 -7.43
C HIS A 426 -6.25 7.47 -8.35
N GLY A 427 -5.12 7.89 -7.79
CA GLY A 427 -3.89 8.13 -8.53
C GLY A 427 -3.87 9.44 -9.31
N LEU A 428 -4.87 10.31 -9.11
CA LEU A 428 -5.04 11.56 -9.87
C LEU A 428 -3.77 12.44 -9.88
N PHE A 429 -3.09 12.53 -8.74
CA PHE A 429 -1.89 13.35 -8.58
C PHE A 429 -0.60 12.70 -9.12
N ALA A 430 -0.61 11.41 -9.48
CA ALA A 430 0.54 10.74 -10.08
C ALA A 430 0.83 11.30 -11.49
N HIS A 431 -0.20 11.77 -12.19
CA HIS A 431 -0.04 12.44 -13.49
C HIS A 431 0.44 13.89 -13.29
N ASP A 432 1.65 14.21 -13.80
CA ASP A 432 2.33 15.47 -13.53
C ASP A 432 1.51 16.71 -13.92
N ALA A 433 0.87 16.70 -15.12
CA ALA A 433 0.05 17.84 -15.56
C ALA A 433 -1.18 18.04 -14.66
N GLN A 434 -1.82 16.95 -14.20
CA GLN A 434 -2.96 17.03 -13.30
C GLN A 434 -2.55 17.54 -11.92
N ARG A 435 -1.42 17.07 -11.39
CA ARG A 435 -0.85 17.57 -10.14
C ARG A 435 -0.52 19.05 -10.24
N ALA A 436 0.14 19.48 -11.32
CA ALA A 436 0.47 20.88 -11.56
C ALA A 436 -0.79 21.78 -11.62
N ALA A 437 -1.86 21.33 -12.27
CA ALA A 437 -3.12 22.07 -12.33
C ALA A 437 -3.75 22.25 -10.93
N TRP A 438 -3.76 21.20 -10.10
CA TRP A 438 -4.23 21.30 -8.72
C TRP A 438 -3.37 22.24 -7.88
N LEU A 439 -2.04 22.14 -7.97
CA LEU A 439 -1.12 23.01 -7.23
C LEU A 439 -1.27 24.49 -7.64
N SER A 440 -1.48 24.76 -8.91
CA SER A 440 -1.78 26.12 -9.40
C SER A 440 -3.05 26.69 -8.76
N ARG A 441 -4.12 25.90 -8.60
CA ARG A 441 -5.34 26.33 -7.90
C ARG A 441 -5.12 26.61 -6.41
N LEU A 442 -4.10 26.00 -5.81
CA LEU A 442 -3.70 26.21 -4.42
C LEU A 442 -2.69 27.36 -4.26
N GLY A 443 -2.32 28.05 -5.37
CA GLY A 443 -1.39 29.17 -5.34
C GLY A 443 0.09 28.79 -5.27
N THR A 444 0.43 27.56 -5.65
CA THR A 444 1.83 27.09 -5.74
C THR A 444 2.08 26.44 -7.11
N VAL A 445 3.34 26.13 -7.40
CA VAL A 445 3.75 25.49 -8.65
C VAL A 445 4.32 24.10 -8.35
N SER A 446 4.21 23.20 -9.33
CA SER A 446 4.90 21.91 -9.28
C SER A 446 6.36 22.12 -9.68
N GLU A 447 7.28 21.85 -8.77
CA GLU A 447 8.73 21.99 -8.94
C GLU A 447 9.46 20.64 -8.89
N GLY A 448 8.74 19.58 -8.56
CA GLY A 448 9.30 18.24 -8.44
C GLY A 448 9.67 17.62 -9.79
N PRO A 449 10.59 16.65 -9.82
CA PRO A 449 10.72 15.76 -10.96
C PRO A 449 9.38 15.04 -11.18
N GLY A 450 9.10 14.62 -12.42
CA GLY A 450 7.90 13.81 -12.68
C GLY A 450 7.80 12.67 -11.67
N TYR A 451 6.60 12.41 -11.15
CA TYR A 451 6.40 11.46 -10.04
C TYR A 451 6.95 10.07 -10.36
N GLU A 452 6.71 9.61 -11.59
CA GLU A 452 7.21 8.30 -12.04
C GLU A 452 8.76 8.23 -12.01
N ALA A 453 9.43 9.27 -12.51
CA ALA A 453 10.90 9.37 -12.44
C ALA A 453 11.38 9.50 -10.98
N GLY A 454 10.60 10.19 -10.15
CA GLY A 454 10.85 10.36 -8.72
C GLY A 454 10.80 9.06 -7.93
N VAL A 455 10.05 8.05 -8.39
CA VAL A 455 10.01 6.68 -7.81
C VAL A 455 11.10 5.80 -8.40
N GLU A 456 11.40 5.90 -9.71
CA GLU A 456 12.42 5.05 -10.36
C GLU A 456 13.82 5.26 -9.77
N ALA A 457 14.22 6.51 -9.56
CA ALA A 457 15.56 6.79 -9.03
C ALA A 457 15.83 6.19 -7.63
N PRO A 458 14.91 6.27 -6.64
CA PRO A 458 15.02 5.53 -5.38
C PRO A 458 15.03 4.00 -5.55
N VAL A 459 14.27 3.42 -6.50
CA VAL A 459 14.28 1.97 -6.77
C VAL A 459 15.66 1.55 -7.30
N ASP A 460 16.23 2.28 -8.25
CA ASP A 460 17.59 2.03 -8.75
C ASP A 460 18.65 2.23 -7.65
N GLY A 461 18.46 3.23 -6.80
CA GLY A 461 19.29 3.45 -5.61
C GLY A 461 19.23 2.28 -4.63
N LEU A 462 18.02 1.76 -4.38
CA LEU A 462 17.80 0.60 -3.52
C LEU A 462 18.47 -0.65 -4.08
N ALA A 463 18.36 -0.89 -5.39
CA ALA A 463 19.02 -2.03 -6.03
C ALA A 463 20.54 -1.99 -5.87
N ARG A 464 21.16 -0.82 -6.13
CA ARG A 464 22.60 -0.65 -5.91
C ARG A 464 22.99 -0.82 -4.44
N HIS A 465 22.18 -0.29 -3.52
CA HIS A 465 22.40 -0.43 -2.09
C HIS A 465 22.35 -1.90 -1.66
N ILE A 466 21.35 -2.65 -2.09
CA ILE A 466 21.22 -4.08 -1.77
C ILE A 466 22.37 -4.87 -2.40
N ALA A 467 22.70 -4.64 -3.67
CA ALA A 467 23.79 -5.35 -4.35
C ALA A 467 25.18 -5.10 -3.71
N ALA A 468 25.38 -3.95 -3.05
CA ALA A 468 26.61 -3.63 -2.34
C ALA A 468 26.74 -4.30 -0.96
N HIS A 469 25.62 -4.75 -0.36
CA HIS A 469 25.61 -5.23 1.03
C HIS A 469 25.04 -6.65 1.21
N VAL A 470 24.55 -7.26 0.14
CA VAL A 470 24.06 -8.64 0.09
C VAL A 470 24.89 -9.45 -0.90
N ASP A 471 25.31 -10.62 -0.51
CA ASP A 471 25.97 -11.59 -1.40
C ASP A 471 24.94 -12.15 -2.40
N CYS A 472 24.68 -11.37 -3.44
CA CYS A 472 23.66 -11.69 -4.44
C CYS A 472 24.03 -12.96 -5.25
N ASP A 473 25.32 -13.26 -5.45
CA ASP A 473 25.75 -14.44 -6.19
C ASP A 473 25.49 -15.70 -5.38
N ARG A 474 25.81 -15.66 -4.09
CA ARG A 474 25.50 -16.75 -3.17
C ARG A 474 24.00 -16.93 -2.99
N LEU A 475 23.24 -15.81 -2.91
CA LEU A 475 21.78 -15.87 -2.83
C LEU A 475 21.18 -16.56 -4.05
N LEU A 476 21.68 -16.24 -5.26
CA LEU A 476 21.24 -16.88 -6.51
C LEU A 476 21.64 -18.38 -6.55
N ALA A 477 22.85 -18.72 -6.11
CA ALA A 477 23.30 -20.10 -6.04
C ALA A 477 22.51 -20.98 -5.04
N LEU A 478 21.86 -20.37 -4.04
CA LEU A 478 20.98 -21.04 -3.08
C LEU A 478 19.54 -21.19 -3.61
N ALA A 479 19.16 -20.51 -4.68
CA ALA A 479 17.85 -20.67 -5.33
C ALA A 479 17.74 -22.04 -6.00
N ARG A 480 16.52 -22.59 -6.08
CA ARG A 480 16.23 -23.91 -6.67
C ARG A 480 15.23 -23.77 -7.82
#